data_cc4a0cdbead175a6e5eefb8c05e0091a
#
_entry.id   cc4a0cdbead175a6e5eefb8c05e0091a
#
_cell.length_a   1.000
_cell.length_b   1.000
_cell.length_c   1.000
_cell.angle_alpha   90.00
_cell.angle_beta   90.00
_cell.angle_gamma   90.00
#
_symmetry.space_group_name_H-M   'P 1'
#
loop_
_entity.id
_entity.type
_entity.pdbx_description
1 polymer ?
#
loop_
_entity_poly.entity_id
_entity_poly.type
_entity_poly.pdbx_seq_one_letter_code
_entity_poly.pdbx_strand_id
1 'polypeptide(L)'
;MNRWQRLFEGIKTEIKVFIFFSALLTVFRIVFLAVFQSQLASVTIENILTSLWLGFRLSLKTVGSLCLLGFLGGTLVHTFVPKWPSLRIKQVIYSIATVLLTFLFLGRIPFYKIFNSSYNAMLINGKNDDIGAIVNTAINEYNALMYIVGAIVLSAVLCWFLVRFLGWDAKNYSDYADDLRNGNDADNLRNSDSADNQRLCTTWYPKTKKTQWM
;
A
#
# COMPACT_ATOMS: atom_id res chain seq x y z
N MET A 1 -15.06 16.95 6.67
CA MET A 1 -14.53 15.71 7.24
C MET A 1 -13.62 16.02 8.42
N ASN A 2 -13.89 15.41 9.57
CA ASN A 2 -13.12 15.62 10.79
C ASN A 2 -11.73 14.97 10.70
N ARG A 3 -10.73 15.51 11.45
CA ARG A 3 -9.36 14.98 11.49
C ARG A 3 -9.33 13.47 11.83
N TRP A 4 -10.16 13.03 12.74
CA TRP A 4 -10.30 11.64 13.16
C TRP A 4 -10.76 10.71 12.04
N GLN A 5 -11.73 11.13 11.24
CA GLN A 5 -12.22 10.33 10.11
C GLN A 5 -11.13 10.10 9.07
N ARG A 6 -10.32 11.14 8.75
CA ARG A 6 -9.17 11.02 7.83
C ARG A 6 -8.11 10.06 8.35
N LEU A 7 -7.85 10.09 9.65
CA LEU A 7 -6.90 9.19 10.28
C LEU A 7 -7.39 7.75 10.20
N PHE A 8 -8.66 7.48 10.53
CA PHE A 8 -9.23 6.14 10.45
C PHE A 8 -9.22 5.56 9.02
N GLU A 9 -9.57 6.35 8.01
CA GLU A 9 -9.50 5.89 6.62
C GLU A 9 -8.04 5.62 6.19
N GLY A 10 -7.10 6.44 6.63
CA GLY A 10 -5.68 6.19 6.43
C GLY A 10 -5.22 4.87 7.05
N ILE A 11 -5.64 4.56 8.28
CA ILE A 11 -5.31 3.30 8.97
C ILE A 11 -5.91 2.08 8.26
N LYS A 12 -7.15 2.15 7.78
CA LYS A 12 -7.77 1.06 7.01
C LYS A 12 -6.94 0.71 5.77
N THR A 13 -6.45 1.72 5.06
CA THR A 13 -5.58 1.53 3.90
C THR A 13 -4.25 0.86 4.29
N GLU A 14 -3.64 1.27 5.42
CA GLU A 14 -2.40 0.65 5.92
C GLU A 14 -2.59 -0.82 6.29
N ILE A 15 -3.71 -1.18 6.92
CA ILE A 15 -4.02 -2.57 7.26
C ILE A 15 -4.14 -3.44 6.00
N LYS A 16 -4.80 -2.94 4.95
CA LYS A 16 -4.91 -3.65 3.67
C LYS A 16 -3.54 -3.87 3.03
N VAL A 17 -2.71 -2.83 3.01
CA VAL A 17 -1.33 -2.90 2.50
C VAL A 17 -0.50 -3.88 3.31
N PHE A 18 -0.64 -3.87 4.64
CA PHE A 18 0.04 -4.80 5.52
C PHE A 18 -0.31 -6.26 5.20
N ILE A 19 -1.60 -6.57 5.00
CA ILE A 19 -2.07 -7.91 4.63
C ILE A 19 -1.52 -8.30 3.26
N PHE A 20 -1.57 -7.39 2.28
CA PHE A 20 -1.06 -7.63 0.94
C PHE A 20 0.44 -7.98 0.94
N PHE A 21 1.28 -7.16 1.56
CA PHE A 21 2.73 -7.44 1.61
C PHE A 21 3.07 -8.68 2.45
N SER A 22 2.34 -8.94 3.53
CA SER A 22 2.52 -10.17 4.32
C SER A 22 2.21 -11.41 3.49
N ALA A 23 1.12 -11.40 2.73
CA ALA A 23 0.78 -12.48 1.82
C ALA A 23 1.82 -12.62 0.70
N LEU A 24 2.25 -11.52 0.07
CA LEU A 24 3.25 -11.50 -0.99
C LEU A 24 4.57 -12.11 -0.53
N LEU A 25 5.10 -11.70 0.62
CA LEU A 25 6.36 -12.24 1.16
C LEU A 25 6.24 -13.72 1.55
N THR A 26 5.06 -14.14 2.01
CA THR A 26 4.79 -15.56 2.30
C THR A 26 4.79 -16.38 1.01
N VAL A 27 4.12 -15.91 -0.04
CA VAL A 27 4.13 -16.55 -1.36
C VAL A 27 5.56 -16.66 -1.91
N PHE A 28 6.33 -15.56 -1.85
CA PHE A 28 7.73 -15.58 -2.29
C PHE A 28 8.57 -16.63 -1.56
N ARG A 29 8.33 -16.82 -0.28
CA ARG A 29 9.02 -17.83 0.51
C ARG A 29 8.61 -19.25 0.13
N ILE A 30 7.32 -19.50 -0.07
CA ILE A 30 6.81 -20.81 -0.54
C ILE A 30 7.40 -21.14 -1.90
N VAL A 31 7.43 -20.19 -2.83
CA VAL A 31 8.03 -20.37 -4.15
C VAL A 31 9.52 -20.70 -4.04
N PHE A 32 10.26 -20.01 -3.16
CA PHE A 32 11.67 -20.31 -2.92
C PHE A 32 11.89 -21.75 -2.41
N LEU A 33 11.09 -22.20 -1.44
CA LEU A 33 11.14 -23.56 -0.93
C LEU A 33 10.78 -24.59 -2.01
N ALA A 34 9.79 -24.30 -2.85
CA ALA A 34 9.39 -25.16 -3.96
C ALA A 34 10.50 -25.31 -5.03
N VAL A 35 11.21 -24.21 -5.35
CA VAL A 35 12.33 -24.24 -6.31
C VAL A 35 13.50 -25.08 -5.80
N PHE A 36 13.75 -25.09 -4.49
CA PHE A 36 14.87 -25.80 -3.86
C PHE A 36 14.44 -27.09 -3.13
N GLN A 37 13.26 -27.63 -3.42
CA GLN A 37 12.72 -28.84 -2.76
C GLN A 37 13.65 -30.05 -2.87
N SER A 38 14.41 -30.23 -3.97
CA SER A 38 15.34 -31.31 -4.15
C SER A 38 16.51 -31.31 -3.15
N GLN A 39 16.94 -30.13 -2.72
CA GLN A 39 17.98 -29.95 -1.69
C GLN A 39 17.41 -30.11 -0.27
N LEU A 40 16.10 -29.97 -0.11
CA LEU A 40 15.39 -30.12 1.15
C LEU A 40 14.91 -31.55 1.43
N ALA A 41 15.08 -32.49 0.50
CA ALA A 41 14.59 -33.87 0.61
C ALA A 41 15.16 -34.62 1.83
N SER A 42 16.32 -34.20 2.37
CA SER A 42 16.92 -34.74 3.58
C SER A 42 16.50 -34.04 4.87
N VAL A 43 15.70 -33.00 4.79
CA VAL A 43 15.31 -32.17 5.94
C VAL A 43 13.93 -32.60 6.45
N THR A 44 13.81 -32.77 7.78
CA THR A 44 12.55 -33.12 8.42
C THR A 44 11.48 -32.01 8.21
N ILE A 45 10.23 -32.41 7.99
CA ILE A 45 9.09 -31.50 7.80
C ILE A 45 8.98 -30.49 8.94
N GLU A 46 9.25 -30.92 10.16
CA GLU A 46 9.25 -30.07 11.36
C GLU A 46 10.24 -28.90 11.25
N ASN A 47 11.45 -29.15 10.74
CA ASN A 47 12.45 -28.11 10.52
C ASN A 47 12.04 -27.12 9.42
N ILE A 48 11.37 -27.61 8.37
CA ILE A 48 10.83 -26.75 7.29
C ILE A 48 9.74 -25.84 7.86
N LEU A 49 8.82 -26.38 8.65
CA LEU A 49 7.71 -25.61 9.25
C LEU A 49 8.23 -24.56 10.24
N THR A 50 9.19 -24.94 11.07
CA THR A 50 9.86 -24.03 12.01
C THR A 50 10.56 -22.88 11.28
N SER A 51 11.29 -23.20 10.20
CA SER A 51 11.95 -22.20 9.35
C SER A 51 10.94 -21.26 8.67
N LEU A 52 9.82 -21.81 8.20
CA LEU A 52 8.73 -21.03 7.59
C LEU A 52 8.12 -20.07 8.60
N TRP A 53 7.85 -20.54 9.81
CA TRP A 53 7.31 -19.73 10.90
C TRP A 53 8.25 -18.61 11.34
N LEU A 54 9.53 -18.94 11.57
CA LEU A 54 10.53 -17.95 11.95
C LEU A 54 10.67 -16.88 10.86
N GLY A 55 10.66 -17.32 9.63
CA GLY A 55 10.73 -16.43 8.50
C GLY A 55 9.49 -15.55 8.33
N PHE A 56 8.29 -16.06 8.59
CA PHE A 56 7.07 -15.28 8.59
C PHE A 56 7.14 -14.14 9.62
N ARG A 57 7.57 -14.45 10.85
CA ARG A 57 7.81 -13.43 11.89
C ARG A 57 8.79 -12.34 11.43
N LEU A 58 9.85 -12.71 10.71
CA LEU A 58 10.82 -11.74 10.18
C LEU A 58 10.19 -10.88 9.08
N SER A 59 9.38 -11.48 8.21
CA SER A 59 8.65 -10.75 7.16
C SER A 59 7.69 -9.73 7.75
N LEU A 60 6.99 -10.04 8.84
CA LEU A 60 6.09 -9.10 9.51
C LEU A 60 6.82 -7.84 10.01
N LYS A 61 8.07 -7.97 10.49
CA LYS A 61 8.88 -6.80 10.89
C LYS A 61 9.19 -5.90 9.70
N THR A 62 9.56 -6.48 8.57
CA THR A 62 9.84 -5.73 7.34
C THR A 62 8.59 -5.03 6.81
N VAL A 63 7.47 -5.72 6.78
CA VAL A 63 6.18 -5.14 6.35
C VAL A 63 5.73 -4.06 7.33
N GLY A 64 5.88 -4.28 8.64
CA GLY A 64 5.53 -3.29 9.67
C GLY A 64 6.34 -2.00 9.52
N SER A 65 7.66 -2.07 9.27
CA SER A 65 8.48 -0.89 9.03
C SER A 65 8.09 -0.17 7.73
N LEU A 66 7.73 -0.91 6.68
CA LEU A 66 7.25 -0.32 5.43
C LEU A 66 5.91 0.40 5.62
N CYS A 67 4.96 -0.21 6.32
CA CYS A 67 3.67 0.42 6.64
C CYS A 67 3.86 1.65 7.55
N LEU A 68 4.83 1.63 8.46
CA LEU A 68 5.17 2.79 9.28
C LEU A 68 5.61 3.99 8.42
N LEU A 69 6.45 3.76 7.39
CA LEU A 69 6.86 4.80 6.44
C LEU A 69 5.67 5.36 5.67
N GLY A 70 4.77 4.50 5.18
CA GLY A 70 3.54 4.91 4.51
C GLY A 70 2.58 5.67 5.42
N PHE A 71 2.45 5.24 6.68
CA PHE A 71 1.65 5.91 7.68
C PHE A 71 2.18 7.32 7.99
N LEU A 72 3.48 7.45 8.26
CA LEU A 72 4.10 8.74 8.56
C LEU A 72 4.03 9.69 7.37
N GLY A 73 4.47 9.26 6.18
CA GLY A 73 4.53 10.12 4.99
C GLY A 73 3.17 10.40 4.34
N GLY A 74 2.24 9.47 4.45
CA GLY A 74 0.92 9.57 3.83
C GLY A 74 -0.18 9.97 4.82
N THR A 75 -0.47 9.09 5.78
CA THR A 75 -1.65 9.24 6.68
C THR A 75 -1.47 10.38 7.67
N LEU A 76 -0.33 10.42 8.36
CA LEU A 76 -0.11 11.41 9.41
C LEU A 76 -0.09 12.82 8.83
N VAL A 77 0.67 13.04 7.76
CA VAL A 77 0.75 14.37 7.10
C VAL A 77 -0.62 14.78 6.58
N HIS A 78 -1.38 13.89 5.94
CA HIS A 78 -2.73 14.20 5.44
C HIS A 78 -3.72 14.58 6.55
N THR A 79 -3.56 14.05 7.75
CA THR A 79 -4.43 14.38 8.89
C THR A 79 -4.29 15.84 9.28
N PHE A 80 -3.07 16.41 9.18
CA PHE A 80 -2.80 17.81 9.50
C PHE A 80 -2.96 18.74 8.30
N VAL A 81 -2.59 18.27 7.09
CA VAL A 81 -2.64 19.06 5.84
C VAL A 81 -3.65 18.43 4.87
N PRO A 82 -4.91 18.92 4.82
CA PRO A 82 -5.97 18.30 3.99
C PRO A 82 -5.68 18.27 2.49
N LYS A 83 -4.88 19.22 1.99
CA LYS A 83 -4.51 19.31 0.55
C LYS A 83 -3.39 18.33 0.14
N TRP A 84 -2.82 17.57 1.10
CA TRP A 84 -1.71 16.65 0.83
C TRP A 84 -2.17 15.43 0.04
N PRO A 85 -1.54 15.08 -1.09
CA PRO A 85 -1.93 13.97 -1.94
C PRO A 85 -1.48 12.61 -1.35
N SER A 86 -2.01 12.26 -0.19
CA SER A 86 -1.58 11.10 0.62
C SER A 86 -1.62 9.79 -0.16
N LEU A 87 -2.67 9.58 -0.97
CA LEU A 87 -2.84 8.34 -1.73
C LEU A 87 -1.74 8.17 -2.79
N ARG A 88 -1.42 9.24 -3.54
CA ARG A 88 -0.36 9.19 -4.55
C ARG A 88 1.01 8.89 -3.93
N ILE A 89 1.30 9.51 -2.79
CA ILE A 89 2.57 9.30 -2.07
C ILE A 89 2.66 7.86 -1.57
N LYS A 90 1.59 7.31 -0.99
CA LYS A 90 1.53 5.91 -0.59
C LYS A 90 1.72 4.97 -1.78
N GLN A 91 1.05 5.23 -2.91
CA GLN A 91 1.21 4.43 -4.12
C GLN A 91 2.67 4.42 -4.60
N VAL A 92 3.35 5.56 -4.60
CA VAL A 92 4.76 5.65 -5.00
C VAL A 92 5.65 4.86 -4.03
N ILE A 93 5.51 5.08 -2.72
CA ILE A 93 6.31 4.38 -1.69
C ILE A 93 6.14 2.86 -1.83
N TYR A 94 4.89 2.38 -1.89
CA TYR A 94 4.61 0.96 -1.96
C TYR A 94 4.97 0.34 -3.32
N SER A 95 4.89 1.09 -4.42
CA SER A 95 5.36 0.62 -5.73
C SER A 95 6.88 0.45 -5.74
N ILE A 96 7.62 1.42 -5.22
CA ILE A 96 9.09 1.30 -5.09
C ILE A 96 9.45 0.09 -4.22
N ALA A 97 8.77 -0.08 -3.09
CA ALA A 97 8.98 -1.24 -2.21
C ALA A 97 8.67 -2.56 -2.92
N THR A 98 7.59 -2.63 -3.69
CA THR A 98 7.22 -3.83 -4.47
C THR A 98 8.30 -4.18 -5.48
N VAL A 99 8.81 -3.20 -6.23
CA VAL A 99 9.90 -3.41 -7.19
C VAL A 99 11.14 -3.94 -6.47
N LEU A 100 11.59 -3.26 -5.41
CA LEU A 100 12.77 -3.67 -4.65
C LEU A 100 12.64 -5.09 -4.07
N LEU A 101 11.51 -5.41 -3.44
CA LEU A 101 11.28 -6.74 -2.88
C LEU A 101 11.25 -7.83 -3.94
N THR A 102 10.66 -7.54 -5.12
CA THR A 102 10.60 -8.49 -6.23
C THR A 102 12.00 -8.76 -6.80
N PHE A 103 12.80 -7.71 -7.01
CA PHE A 103 14.18 -7.86 -7.48
C PHE A 103 15.06 -8.62 -6.47
N LEU A 104 14.95 -8.31 -5.18
CA LEU A 104 15.67 -9.03 -4.12
C LEU A 104 15.25 -10.50 -4.05
N PHE A 105 13.96 -10.78 -4.25
CA PHE A 105 13.47 -12.15 -4.22
C PHE A 105 13.98 -12.97 -5.43
N LEU A 106 13.77 -12.45 -6.66
CA LEU A 106 14.21 -13.19 -7.85
C LEU A 106 15.73 -13.27 -7.95
N GLY A 107 16.45 -12.22 -7.57
CA GLY A 107 17.91 -12.25 -7.51
C GLY A 107 18.48 -13.23 -6.48
N ARG A 108 17.71 -13.54 -5.42
CA ARG A 108 18.10 -14.55 -4.45
C ARG A 108 18.21 -15.96 -5.03
N ILE A 109 17.42 -16.28 -6.06
CA ILE A 109 17.40 -17.62 -6.66
C ILE A 109 18.74 -17.95 -7.35
N PRO A 110 19.24 -17.17 -8.34
CA PRO A 110 20.54 -17.42 -8.93
C PRO A 110 21.69 -17.29 -7.93
N PHE A 111 21.61 -16.34 -7.01
CA PHE A 111 22.61 -16.19 -5.96
C PHE A 111 22.74 -17.46 -5.11
N TYR A 112 21.62 -18.04 -4.68
CA TYR A 112 21.63 -19.26 -3.91
C TYR A 112 22.17 -20.46 -4.71
N LYS A 113 21.89 -20.54 -6.02
CA LYS A 113 22.44 -21.58 -6.90
C LYS A 113 23.95 -21.51 -7.02
N ILE A 114 24.53 -20.30 -7.02
CA ILE A 114 25.98 -20.08 -7.17
C ILE A 114 26.71 -20.32 -5.85
N PHE A 115 26.22 -19.70 -4.78
CA PHE A 115 26.95 -19.64 -3.50
C PHE A 115 26.43 -20.61 -2.44
N ASN A 116 25.37 -21.37 -2.73
CA ASN A 116 24.68 -22.26 -1.78
C ASN A 116 24.38 -21.62 -0.43
N SER A 117 24.23 -20.28 -0.41
CA SER A 117 23.97 -19.48 0.77
C SER A 117 23.02 -18.34 0.47
N SER A 118 22.34 -17.83 1.50
CA SER A 118 21.53 -16.61 1.39
C SER A 118 22.42 -15.38 1.30
N TYR A 119 21.85 -14.23 0.92
CA TYR A 119 22.55 -12.94 0.99
C TYR A 119 23.22 -12.75 2.36
N ASN A 120 24.53 -12.60 2.36
CA ASN A 120 25.36 -12.42 3.53
C ASN A 120 26.47 -11.39 3.27
N ALA A 121 27.40 -11.23 4.24
CA ALA A 121 28.52 -10.32 4.12
C ALA A 121 29.41 -10.58 2.89
N MET A 122 29.37 -11.79 2.31
CA MET A 122 30.12 -12.16 1.10
C MET A 122 29.68 -11.32 -0.11
N LEU A 123 28.40 -10.94 -0.19
CA LEU A 123 27.91 -10.02 -1.23
C LEU A 123 28.58 -8.63 -1.13
N ILE A 124 28.85 -8.16 0.08
CA ILE A 124 29.51 -6.86 0.32
C ILE A 124 31.01 -6.97 -0.01
N ASN A 125 31.63 -8.09 0.31
CA ASN A 125 33.05 -8.35 0.02
C ASN A 125 33.29 -8.55 -1.48
N GLY A 126 32.32 -9.04 -2.24
CA GLY A 126 32.39 -9.19 -3.69
C GLY A 126 32.62 -7.88 -4.47
N LYS A 127 32.53 -6.72 -3.78
CA LYS A 127 32.95 -5.43 -4.34
C LYS A 127 34.44 -5.40 -4.71
N ASN A 128 35.25 -6.19 -4.04
CA ASN A 128 36.71 -6.24 -4.26
C ASN A 128 37.11 -7.31 -5.29
N ASP A 129 36.17 -8.14 -5.73
CA ASP A 129 36.37 -9.15 -6.74
C ASP A 129 36.16 -8.57 -8.17
N ASP A 130 36.56 -9.31 -9.20
CA ASP A 130 36.30 -8.92 -10.59
C ASP A 130 34.79 -9.03 -10.89
N ILE A 131 34.11 -7.91 -10.75
CA ILE A 131 32.66 -7.79 -11.02
C ILE A 131 32.35 -8.26 -12.45
N GLY A 132 33.25 -7.99 -13.42
CA GLY A 132 33.05 -8.39 -14.80
C GLY A 132 33.00 -9.91 -14.98
N ALA A 133 33.89 -10.63 -14.33
CA ALA A 133 33.90 -12.09 -14.32
C ALA A 133 32.65 -12.67 -13.66
N ILE A 134 32.24 -12.12 -12.51
CA ILE A 134 31.05 -12.57 -11.77
C ILE A 134 29.79 -12.38 -12.63
N VAL A 135 29.61 -11.21 -13.25
CA VAL A 135 28.46 -10.89 -14.10
C VAL A 135 28.44 -11.80 -15.34
N ASN A 136 29.59 -12.01 -15.99
CA ASN A 136 29.69 -12.87 -17.17
C ASN A 136 29.30 -14.32 -16.85
N THR A 137 29.79 -14.87 -15.75
CA THR A 137 29.42 -16.20 -15.25
C THR A 137 27.93 -16.26 -14.91
N ALA A 138 27.38 -15.26 -14.23
CA ALA A 138 25.97 -15.20 -13.87
C ALA A 138 25.06 -15.20 -15.12
N ILE A 139 25.44 -14.48 -16.17
CA ILE A 139 24.65 -14.41 -17.41
C ILE A 139 24.76 -15.70 -18.21
N ASN A 140 25.97 -16.21 -18.43
CA ASN A 140 26.21 -17.34 -19.35
C ASN A 140 25.90 -18.70 -18.72
N GLU A 141 26.23 -18.91 -17.45
CA GLU A 141 26.05 -20.21 -16.80
C GLU A 141 24.73 -20.36 -16.04
N TYR A 142 24.25 -19.24 -15.44
CA TYR A 142 23.06 -19.27 -14.56
C TYR A 142 21.83 -18.58 -15.16
N ASN A 143 21.87 -18.16 -16.43
CA ASN A 143 20.77 -17.47 -17.11
C ASN A 143 20.22 -16.28 -16.28
N ALA A 144 21.08 -15.49 -15.62
CA ALA A 144 20.69 -14.38 -14.77
C ALA A 144 19.80 -13.37 -15.52
N LEU A 145 19.99 -13.23 -16.84
CA LEU A 145 19.18 -12.36 -17.69
C LEU A 145 17.69 -12.76 -17.64
N MET A 146 17.38 -14.05 -17.66
CA MET A 146 15.99 -14.56 -17.56
C MET A 146 15.34 -14.17 -16.23
N TYR A 147 16.10 -14.21 -15.11
CA TYR A 147 15.62 -13.78 -13.81
C TYR A 147 15.40 -12.26 -13.75
N ILE A 148 16.25 -11.46 -14.40
CA ILE A 148 16.09 -10.00 -14.47
C ILE A 148 14.83 -9.65 -15.26
N VAL A 149 14.64 -10.24 -16.45
CA VAL A 149 13.42 -10.02 -17.25
C VAL A 149 12.18 -10.47 -16.49
N GLY A 150 12.24 -11.64 -15.84
CA GLY A 150 11.17 -12.14 -14.98
C GLY A 150 10.86 -11.17 -13.83
N ALA A 151 11.88 -10.58 -13.20
CA ALA A 151 11.70 -9.59 -12.13
C ALA A 151 11.01 -8.33 -12.63
N ILE A 152 11.35 -7.83 -13.82
CA ILE A 152 10.71 -6.67 -14.42
C ILE A 152 9.24 -6.96 -14.71
N VAL A 153 8.92 -8.07 -15.35
CA VAL A 153 7.54 -8.44 -15.68
C VAL A 153 6.73 -8.65 -14.41
N LEU A 154 7.25 -9.43 -13.44
CA LEU A 154 6.56 -9.70 -12.20
C LEU A 154 6.34 -8.42 -11.38
N SER A 155 7.34 -7.55 -11.28
CA SER A 155 7.20 -6.28 -10.57
C SER A 155 6.17 -5.36 -11.23
N ALA A 156 6.10 -5.31 -12.55
CA ALA A 156 5.10 -4.55 -13.28
C ALA A 156 3.67 -5.03 -12.99
N VAL A 157 3.46 -6.37 -13.01
CA VAL A 157 2.16 -6.99 -12.68
C VAL A 157 1.77 -6.72 -11.23
N LEU A 158 2.71 -6.88 -10.29
CA LEU A 158 2.45 -6.62 -8.87
C LEU A 158 2.18 -5.14 -8.59
N CYS A 159 2.90 -4.21 -9.22
CA CYS A 159 2.64 -2.78 -9.12
C CYS A 159 1.27 -2.42 -9.70
N TRP A 160 0.91 -2.96 -10.86
CA TRP A 160 -0.42 -2.75 -11.44
C TRP A 160 -1.53 -3.23 -10.48
N PHE A 161 -1.36 -4.43 -9.92
CA PHE A 161 -2.31 -4.98 -8.95
C PHE A 161 -2.39 -4.12 -7.67
N LEU A 162 -1.24 -3.68 -7.14
CA LEU A 162 -1.16 -2.81 -5.97
C LEU A 162 -1.88 -1.47 -6.19
N VAL A 163 -1.59 -0.81 -7.32
CA VAL A 163 -2.21 0.47 -7.67
C VAL A 163 -3.73 0.31 -7.85
N ARG A 164 -4.15 -0.78 -8.49
CA ARG A 164 -5.58 -1.11 -8.63
C ARG A 164 -6.25 -1.36 -7.28
N PHE A 165 -5.57 -2.07 -6.39
CA PHE A 165 -6.06 -2.39 -5.04
C PHE A 165 -6.19 -1.14 -4.16
N LEU A 166 -5.19 -0.25 -4.19
CA LEU A 166 -5.23 1.04 -3.50
C LEU A 166 -6.18 2.04 -4.17
N GLY A 167 -6.28 2.01 -5.50
CA GLY A 167 -7.16 2.88 -6.27
C GLY A 167 -8.65 2.61 -6.05
N TRP A 168 -9.03 1.39 -5.74
CA TRP A 168 -10.40 1.02 -5.37
C TRP A 168 -10.89 1.81 -4.16
N ASP A 169 -10.04 1.98 -3.15
CA ASP A 169 -10.39 2.77 -1.97
C ASP A 169 -10.54 4.27 -2.26
N ALA A 170 -9.72 4.80 -3.19
CA ALA A 170 -9.81 6.20 -3.60
C ALA A 170 -11.12 6.54 -4.30
N LYS A 171 -11.61 5.64 -5.14
CA LYS A 171 -12.86 5.84 -5.88
C LYS A 171 -14.05 5.83 -4.92
N ASN A 172 -14.13 4.84 -4.04
CA ASN A 172 -15.19 4.78 -3.02
C ASN A 172 -15.19 6.01 -2.12
N TYR A 173 -14.01 6.58 -1.86
CA TYR A 173 -13.88 7.78 -1.05
C TYR A 173 -14.32 9.05 -1.80
N SER A 174 -14.02 9.19 -3.09
CA SER A 174 -14.49 10.33 -3.89
C SER A 174 -15.99 10.30 -4.04
N ASP A 175 -16.58 9.13 -4.32
CA ASP A 175 -18.02 8.96 -4.46
C ASP A 175 -18.76 9.32 -3.15
N TYR A 176 -18.23 8.87 -2.00
CA TYR A 176 -18.79 9.24 -0.68
C TYR A 176 -18.65 10.73 -0.35
N ALA A 177 -17.54 11.36 -0.73
CA ALA A 177 -17.35 12.79 -0.53
C ALA A 177 -18.26 13.64 -1.43
N ASP A 178 -18.53 13.19 -2.64
CA ASP A 178 -19.47 13.84 -3.56
C ASP A 178 -20.93 13.66 -3.11
N ASP A 179 -21.29 12.51 -2.56
CA ASP A 179 -22.62 12.28 -1.95
C ASP A 179 -22.86 13.20 -0.75
N LEU A 180 -21.86 13.38 0.12
CA LEU A 180 -21.95 14.30 1.25
C LEU A 180 -22.04 15.77 0.80
N ARG A 181 -21.35 16.13 -0.26
CA ARG A 181 -21.39 17.48 -0.84
C ARG A 181 -22.76 17.76 -1.44
N ASN A 182 -23.29 16.83 -2.21
CA ASN A 182 -24.61 16.94 -2.83
C ASN A 182 -25.73 16.96 -1.77
N GLY A 183 -25.59 16.16 -0.69
CA GLY A 183 -26.52 16.17 0.43
C GLY A 183 -26.54 17.50 1.17
N ASN A 184 -25.35 18.11 1.43
CA ASN A 184 -25.26 19.41 2.07
C ASN A 184 -25.81 20.55 1.18
N ASP A 185 -25.65 20.46 -0.14
CA ASP A 185 -26.22 21.42 -1.08
C ASP A 185 -27.76 21.31 -1.12
N ALA A 186 -28.32 20.10 -1.04
CA ALA A 186 -29.76 19.88 -0.94
C ALA A 186 -30.37 20.44 0.36
N ASP A 187 -29.68 20.27 1.49
CA ASP A 187 -30.10 20.85 2.79
C ASP A 187 -29.99 22.37 2.81
N ASN A 188 -29.00 22.96 2.16
CA ASN A 188 -28.87 24.41 2.01
C ASN A 188 -29.98 25.00 1.12
N LEU A 189 -30.33 24.33 0.03
CA LEU A 189 -31.46 24.74 -0.83
C LEU A 189 -32.78 24.65 -0.07
N ARG A 190 -33.01 23.58 0.67
CA ARG A 190 -34.22 23.40 1.49
C ARG A 190 -34.35 24.48 2.58
N ASN A 191 -33.21 24.89 3.18
CA ASN A 191 -33.18 25.94 4.18
C ASN A 191 -33.39 27.32 3.56
N SER A 192 -32.90 27.60 2.34
CA SER A 192 -33.11 28.84 1.62
C SER A 192 -34.60 29.02 1.23
N ASP A 193 -35.25 27.96 0.72
CA ASP A 193 -36.66 27.95 0.38
C ASP A 193 -37.55 28.17 1.62
N SER A 194 -37.17 27.64 2.77
CA SER A 194 -37.85 27.86 4.05
C SER A 194 -37.69 29.30 4.53
N ALA A 195 -36.53 29.91 4.34
CA ALA A 195 -36.28 31.30 4.71
C ALA A 195 -37.02 32.28 3.80
N ASP A 196 -37.13 32.00 2.51
CA ASP A 196 -37.91 32.84 1.57
C ASP A 196 -39.41 32.70 1.80
N ASN A 197 -39.92 31.51 2.13
CA ASN A 197 -41.30 31.32 2.54
C ASN A 197 -41.63 32.09 3.84
N GLN A 198 -40.73 32.16 4.80
CA GLN A 198 -40.92 32.96 6.01
C GLN A 198 -40.93 34.46 5.69
N ARG A 199 -40.12 34.94 4.76
CA ARG A 199 -40.13 36.35 4.31
C ARG A 199 -41.42 36.71 3.59
N LEU A 200 -41.94 35.84 2.74
CA LEU A 200 -43.21 36.03 2.04
C LEU A 200 -44.40 36.08 3.02
N CYS A 201 -44.45 35.22 4.05
CA CYS A 201 -45.48 35.25 5.09
C CYS A 201 -45.47 36.52 5.91
N THR A 202 -44.31 37.15 6.15
CA THR A 202 -44.24 38.42 6.92
C THR A 202 -44.62 39.66 6.09
N THR A 203 -44.53 39.61 4.76
CA THR A 203 -44.93 40.69 3.85
C THR A 203 -46.42 40.72 3.57
N TRP A 204 -47.17 39.61 3.66
CA TRP A 204 -48.58 39.54 3.38
C TRP A 204 -49.52 39.73 4.59
N TYR A 205 -48.98 39.73 5.82
CA TYR A 205 -49.74 40.03 7.04
C TYR A 205 -49.25 41.36 7.67
N PRO A 206 -49.80 42.53 7.30
CA PRO A 206 -49.51 43.76 8.02
C PRO A 206 -50.11 43.66 9.43
N LYS A 207 -49.24 43.83 10.46
CA LYS A 207 -49.65 43.91 11.84
C LYS A 207 -50.75 44.94 11.98
N THR A 208 -51.99 44.52 12.26
CA THR A 208 -53.10 45.38 12.62
C THR A 208 -52.71 46.15 13.89
N LYS A 209 -52.65 47.48 13.80
CA LYS A 209 -52.46 48.38 14.92
C LYS A 209 -53.60 48.13 15.92
N LYS A 210 -53.28 47.66 17.11
CA LYS A 210 -54.19 47.76 18.26
C LYS A 210 -54.49 49.23 18.56
N THR A 211 -55.65 49.68 18.17
CA THR A 211 -56.20 50.96 18.65
C THR A 211 -56.46 50.81 20.14
N GLN A 212 -55.73 51.57 20.98
CA GLN A 212 -56.03 51.76 22.36
C GLN A 212 -57.26 52.69 22.39
N TRP A 213 -58.37 52.28 23.01
CA TRP A 213 -59.43 53.09 23.46
C TRP A 213 -59.23 53.40 24.95
N MET A 214 -59.15 54.69 25.30
CA MET A 214 -59.34 55.21 26.67
C MET A 214 -60.78 55.04 27.09
#